data_bd4b1c9dc48131ce4de94e849f6b742e
#
_entry.id   bd4b1c9dc48131ce4de94e849f6b742e
#
_cell.length_a   1.000
_cell.length_b   1.000
_cell.length_c   1.000
_cell.angle_alpha   90.00
_cell.angle_beta   90.00
_cell.angle_gamma   90.00
#
_symmetry.space_group_name_H-M   'P 1'
#
loop_
_entity.id
_entity.type
_entity.pdbx_description
1 polymer ?
#
loop_
_entity_poly.entity_id
_entity_poly.type
_entity_poly.pdbx_seq_one_letter_code
_entity_poly.pdbx_strand_id
1 'polypeptide(L)'
;GISASIPDVETSEGMLALPVLQNLAVKQVAFWRGRGGRQFMMDALQQRGVKVQNFVLYQRQCPEQAHIQFEQFQSRFRHQHQSVWVCISSEASWLNWLKLCQNSPDILSQCQYLTLGTRLTTLVRQQQMPLVTHQLDDLDPEQICHFLIQHKGSA
;
A
#
# COMPACT_ATOMS: atom_id res chain seq x y z
N GLY A 1 -9.21 29.65 11.22
CA GLY A 1 -9.08 28.25 10.83
C GLY A 1 -8.32 28.12 9.53
N ILE A 2 -7.71 26.97 9.28
CA ILE A 2 -7.05 26.66 8.00
C ILE A 2 -8.10 25.97 7.12
N SER A 3 -8.30 26.48 5.90
CA SER A 3 -9.15 25.81 4.91
C SER A 3 -8.35 24.73 4.19
N ALA A 4 -8.90 23.52 4.12
CA ALA A 4 -8.30 22.41 3.38
C ALA A 4 -9.15 22.09 2.14
N SER A 5 -8.50 21.84 1.00
CA SER A 5 -9.13 21.32 -0.20
C SER A 5 -8.85 19.83 -0.31
N ILE A 6 -9.91 19.04 -0.49
CA ILE A 6 -9.84 17.58 -0.60
C ILE A 6 -10.28 17.22 -2.03
N PRO A 7 -9.56 16.33 -2.74
CA PRO A 7 -10.00 15.88 -4.06
C PRO A 7 -11.13 14.86 -3.95
N ASP A 8 -11.99 14.80 -4.95
CA ASP A 8 -13.05 13.78 -5.05
C ASP A 8 -12.47 12.36 -5.17
N VAL A 9 -11.29 12.25 -5.74
CA VAL A 9 -10.55 10.98 -5.85
C VAL A 9 -9.19 11.15 -5.16
N GLU A 10 -8.95 10.37 -4.11
CA GLU A 10 -7.73 10.44 -3.27
C GLU A 10 -6.50 9.85 -3.97
N THR A 11 -6.19 10.34 -5.17
CA THR A 11 -5.02 9.97 -5.96
C THR A 11 -4.15 11.19 -6.27
N SER A 12 -2.93 10.96 -6.74
CA SER A 12 -2.06 12.04 -7.21
C SER A 12 -2.67 12.82 -8.38
N GLU A 13 -3.40 12.13 -9.24
CA GLU A 13 -4.12 12.67 -10.37
C GLU A 13 -5.31 13.55 -9.91
N GLY A 14 -6.09 13.05 -8.95
CA GLY A 14 -7.19 13.79 -8.33
C GLY A 14 -6.70 15.05 -7.60
N MET A 15 -5.59 14.94 -6.86
CA MET A 15 -4.96 16.12 -6.24
C MET A 15 -4.55 17.16 -7.28
N LEU A 16 -3.92 16.75 -8.39
CA LEU A 16 -3.54 17.68 -9.46
C LEU A 16 -4.74 18.31 -10.18
N ALA A 17 -5.92 17.70 -10.12
CA ALA A 17 -7.16 18.24 -10.69
C ALA A 17 -7.81 19.32 -9.81
N LEU A 18 -7.37 19.51 -8.56
CA LEU A 18 -7.91 20.57 -7.70
C LEU A 18 -7.75 21.94 -8.34
N PRO A 19 -8.80 22.80 -8.31
CA PRO A 19 -8.77 24.13 -8.93
C PRO A 19 -7.59 24.99 -8.46
N VAL A 20 -7.20 24.87 -7.19
CA VAL A 20 -6.04 25.58 -6.62
C VAL A 20 -4.72 25.18 -7.27
N LEU A 21 -4.59 23.95 -7.76
CA LEU A 21 -3.38 23.46 -8.44
C LEU A 21 -3.48 23.56 -9.97
N GLN A 22 -4.66 23.76 -10.51
CA GLN A 22 -4.89 24.02 -11.94
C GLN A 22 -4.59 25.48 -12.30
N ASN A 23 -4.92 26.43 -11.41
CA ASN A 23 -4.63 27.84 -11.61
C ASN A 23 -3.14 28.11 -11.32
N LEU A 24 -2.40 28.55 -12.33
CA LEU A 24 -0.98 28.92 -12.26
C LEU A 24 -0.65 30.08 -11.28
N ALA A 25 -1.63 30.55 -10.49
CA ALA A 25 -1.40 31.48 -9.40
C ALA A 25 -0.55 30.87 -8.26
N VAL A 26 -0.52 29.55 -8.16
CA VAL A 26 0.33 28.83 -7.18
C VAL A 26 1.77 28.82 -7.68
N LYS A 27 2.63 29.61 -7.03
CA LYS A 27 4.06 29.71 -7.39
C LYS A 27 4.95 28.71 -6.65
N GLN A 28 4.50 28.21 -5.53
CA GLN A 28 5.27 27.30 -4.67
C GLN A 28 4.38 26.31 -3.97
N VAL A 29 4.82 25.04 -3.94
CA VAL A 29 4.15 23.94 -3.23
C VAL A 29 5.16 23.21 -2.36
N ALA A 30 4.79 22.93 -1.11
CA ALA A 30 5.56 22.14 -0.16
C ALA A 30 4.94 20.75 -0.03
N PHE A 31 5.77 19.70 -0.19
CA PHE A 31 5.39 18.32 0.01
C PHE A 31 5.97 17.80 1.32
N TRP A 32 5.09 17.36 2.21
CA TRP A 32 5.43 16.73 3.49
C TRP A 32 5.17 15.24 3.35
N ARG A 33 6.21 14.44 3.19
CA ARG A 33 6.06 13.04 2.78
C ARG A 33 7.09 12.10 3.41
N GLY A 34 6.86 10.80 3.30
CA GLY A 34 7.84 9.78 3.58
C GLY A 34 8.88 9.64 2.46
N ARG A 35 10.04 9.07 2.80
CA ARG A 35 11.05 8.69 1.81
C ARG A 35 10.48 7.64 0.85
N GLY A 36 10.78 7.77 -0.44
CA GLY A 36 10.28 6.90 -1.50
C GLY A 36 8.87 7.26 -1.97
N GLY A 37 8.22 6.37 -2.74
CA GLY A 37 6.91 6.59 -3.35
C GLY A 37 6.96 7.41 -4.64
N ARG A 38 5.79 7.49 -5.31
CA ARG A 38 5.67 8.22 -6.59
C ARG A 38 6.01 9.70 -6.43
N GLN A 39 6.78 10.23 -7.37
CA GLN A 39 7.11 11.65 -7.46
C GLN A 39 6.22 12.39 -8.48
N PHE A 40 5.25 11.70 -9.06
CA PHE A 40 4.40 12.15 -10.15
C PHE A 40 3.83 13.58 -9.96
N MET A 41 3.28 13.89 -8.76
CA MET A 41 2.76 15.24 -8.49
C MET A 41 3.85 16.31 -8.51
N MET A 42 5.03 16.01 -7.93
CA MET A 42 6.14 16.96 -7.88
C MET A 42 6.65 17.25 -9.28
N ASP A 43 6.84 16.19 -10.09
CA ASP A 43 7.32 16.30 -11.46
C ASP A 43 6.32 17.09 -12.33
N ALA A 44 5.01 16.78 -12.22
CA ALA A 44 3.96 17.48 -12.95
C ALA A 44 3.87 18.98 -12.60
N LEU A 45 4.03 19.33 -11.32
CA LEU A 45 4.02 20.73 -10.88
C LEU A 45 5.29 21.48 -11.32
N GLN A 46 6.46 20.84 -11.24
CA GLN A 46 7.71 21.40 -11.74
C GLN A 46 7.65 21.67 -13.25
N GLN A 47 7.09 20.74 -14.03
CA GLN A 47 6.87 20.93 -15.48
C GLN A 47 5.96 22.13 -15.79
N ARG A 48 5.03 22.47 -14.87
CA ARG A 48 4.16 23.66 -14.96
C ARG A 48 4.85 24.94 -14.44
N GLY A 49 6.14 24.89 -14.06
CA GLY A 49 6.89 26.04 -13.56
C GLY A 49 6.64 26.36 -12.07
N VAL A 50 6.00 25.47 -11.33
CA VAL A 50 5.76 25.63 -9.89
C VAL A 50 7.04 25.26 -9.12
N LYS A 51 7.47 26.11 -8.19
CA LYS A 51 8.58 25.79 -7.28
C LYS A 51 8.14 24.74 -6.29
N VAL A 52 8.78 23.57 -6.31
CA VAL A 52 8.48 22.46 -5.42
C VAL A 52 9.51 22.37 -4.29
N GLN A 53 9.03 22.32 -3.04
CA GLN A 53 9.84 22.01 -1.87
C GLN A 53 9.43 20.66 -1.32
N ASN A 54 10.40 19.76 -1.14
CA ASN A 54 10.16 18.39 -0.65
C ASN A 54 10.77 18.21 0.74
N PHE A 55 9.88 17.99 1.74
CA PHE A 55 10.27 17.71 3.12
C PHE A 55 10.05 16.22 3.41
N VAL A 56 11.14 15.47 3.51
CA VAL A 56 11.10 14.06 3.88
C VAL A 56 11.02 13.95 5.41
N LEU A 57 9.86 13.61 5.94
CA LEU A 57 9.58 13.58 7.37
C LEU A 57 9.79 12.22 8.02
N TYR A 58 9.63 11.13 7.25
CA TYR A 58 9.74 9.78 7.78
C TYR A 58 10.22 8.80 6.69
N GLN A 59 10.66 7.65 7.12
CA GLN A 59 10.98 6.51 6.26
C GLN A 59 10.21 5.29 6.73
N ARG A 60 9.58 4.59 5.80
CA ARG A 60 8.95 3.30 6.09
C ARG A 60 10.04 2.23 6.15
N GLN A 61 10.08 1.51 7.26
CA GLN A 61 11.04 0.43 7.47
C GLN A 61 10.31 -0.82 7.96
N CYS A 62 10.91 -1.99 7.74
CA CYS A 62 10.47 -3.19 8.41
C CYS A 62 10.75 -3.03 9.92
N PRO A 63 9.78 -3.24 10.81
CA PRO A 63 10.02 -3.18 12.25
C PRO A 63 11.12 -4.15 12.67
N GLU A 64 11.97 -3.77 13.62
CA GLU A 64 13.05 -4.64 14.11
C GLU A 64 12.53 -5.98 14.64
N GLN A 65 11.37 -5.96 15.28
CA GLN A 65 10.74 -7.16 15.82
C GLN A 65 10.02 -8.04 14.77
N ALA A 66 9.92 -7.58 13.52
CA ALA A 66 9.15 -8.29 12.48
C ALA A 66 9.69 -9.70 12.22
N HIS A 67 11.00 -9.91 12.30
CA HIS A 67 11.59 -11.24 12.13
C HIS A 67 11.18 -12.20 13.26
N ILE A 68 11.22 -11.74 14.50
CA ILE A 68 10.81 -12.55 15.67
C ILE A 68 9.32 -12.88 15.59
N GLN A 69 8.49 -11.89 15.25
CA GLN A 69 7.05 -12.10 15.07
C GLN A 69 6.75 -13.05 13.91
N PHE A 70 7.54 -12.99 12.84
CA PHE A 70 7.39 -13.87 11.70
C PHE A 70 7.78 -15.31 12.05
N GLU A 71 8.85 -15.55 12.82
CA GLU A 71 9.21 -16.89 13.32
C GLU A 71 8.11 -17.49 14.18
N GLN A 72 7.51 -16.69 15.07
CA GLN A 72 6.36 -17.13 15.88
C GLN A 72 5.14 -17.43 15.00
N PHE A 73 4.91 -16.63 13.97
CA PHE A 73 3.86 -16.88 12.98
C PHE A 73 4.11 -18.17 12.22
N GLN A 74 5.34 -18.41 11.72
CA GLN A 74 5.71 -19.64 11.01
C GLN A 74 5.46 -20.90 11.84
N SER A 75 5.84 -20.86 13.13
CA SER A 75 5.60 -21.96 14.05
C SER A 75 4.12 -22.29 14.15
N ARG A 76 3.25 -21.29 14.29
CA ARG A 76 1.79 -21.48 14.33
C ARG A 76 1.22 -21.92 12.99
N PHE A 77 1.66 -21.32 11.90
CA PHE A 77 1.20 -21.59 10.54
C PHE A 77 1.35 -23.08 10.17
N ARG A 78 2.49 -23.70 10.50
CA ARG A 78 2.75 -25.12 10.23
C ARG A 78 1.84 -26.08 11.00
N HIS A 79 1.23 -25.64 12.09
CA HIS A 79 0.33 -26.45 12.93
C HIS A 79 -1.15 -26.18 12.68
N GLN A 80 -1.48 -25.14 11.91
CA GLN A 80 -2.84 -24.73 11.64
C GLN A 80 -3.18 -24.97 10.16
N HIS A 81 -4.18 -25.82 9.89
CA HIS A 81 -4.75 -26.00 8.55
C HIS A 81 -5.75 -24.90 8.18
N GLN A 82 -5.50 -23.65 8.61
CA GLN A 82 -6.41 -22.54 8.34
C GLN A 82 -5.83 -21.61 7.27
N SER A 83 -6.70 -21.12 6.41
CA SER A 83 -6.32 -20.07 5.45
C SER A 83 -5.86 -18.82 6.18
N VAL A 84 -4.68 -18.32 5.83
CA VAL A 84 -4.15 -17.07 6.35
C VAL A 84 -4.30 -15.98 5.31
N TRP A 85 -4.90 -14.87 5.73
CA TRP A 85 -5.08 -13.68 4.92
C TRP A 85 -4.04 -12.63 5.28
N VAL A 86 -3.36 -12.12 4.26
CA VAL A 86 -2.34 -11.08 4.41
C VAL A 86 -2.84 -9.81 3.72
N CYS A 87 -3.05 -8.75 4.49
CA CYS A 87 -3.47 -7.47 3.95
C CYS A 87 -2.26 -6.64 3.48
N ILE A 88 -2.23 -6.30 2.20
CA ILE A 88 -1.18 -5.50 1.56
C ILE A 88 -1.72 -4.11 1.23
N SER A 89 -1.40 -3.14 2.08
CA SER A 89 -1.85 -1.75 1.96
C SER A 89 -0.85 -0.82 1.28
N SER A 90 0.38 -1.29 1.03
CA SER A 90 1.42 -0.49 0.38
C SER A 90 2.48 -1.37 -0.28
N GLU A 91 3.18 -0.82 -1.26
CA GLU A 91 4.33 -1.49 -1.89
C GLU A 91 5.43 -1.82 -0.86
N ALA A 92 5.69 -0.92 0.09
CA ALA A 92 6.68 -1.16 1.15
C ALA A 92 6.29 -2.35 2.04
N SER A 93 4.98 -2.49 2.39
CA SER A 93 4.52 -3.66 3.16
C SER A 93 4.67 -4.95 2.36
N TRP A 94 4.41 -4.93 1.05
CA TRP A 94 4.63 -6.07 0.17
C TRP A 94 6.11 -6.49 0.10
N LEU A 95 7.01 -5.53 -0.14
CA LEU A 95 8.45 -5.81 -0.19
C LEU A 95 9.00 -6.35 1.13
N ASN A 96 8.51 -5.82 2.27
CA ASN A 96 8.88 -6.35 3.58
C ASN A 96 8.35 -7.78 3.79
N TRP A 97 7.12 -8.08 3.35
CA TRP A 97 6.55 -9.42 3.41
C TRP A 97 7.35 -10.41 2.57
N LEU A 98 7.69 -10.07 1.33
CA LEU A 98 8.56 -10.88 0.48
C LEU A 98 9.91 -11.18 1.13
N LYS A 99 10.52 -10.15 1.75
CA LYS A 99 11.79 -10.31 2.46
C LYS A 99 11.67 -11.26 3.66
N LEU A 100 10.59 -11.19 4.42
CA LEU A 100 10.33 -12.12 5.53
C LEU A 100 10.10 -13.54 5.03
N CYS A 101 9.38 -13.73 3.93
CA CYS A 101 9.10 -15.02 3.33
C CYS A 101 10.26 -15.59 2.48
N GLN A 102 11.40 -14.91 2.35
CA GLN A 102 12.49 -15.29 1.46
C GLN A 102 12.95 -16.75 1.65
N ASN A 103 13.02 -17.22 2.90
CA ASN A 103 13.40 -18.58 3.26
C ASN A 103 12.20 -19.51 3.53
N SER A 104 10.99 -19.09 3.16
CA SER A 104 9.72 -19.80 3.43
C SER A 104 8.73 -19.59 2.30
N PRO A 105 9.07 -20.01 1.06
CA PRO A 105 8.21 -19.82 -0.10
C PRO A 105 6.88 -20.56 0.00
N ASP A 106 6.81 -21.61 0.81
CA ASP A 106 5.61 -22.35 1.18
C ASP A 106 4.57 -21.43 1.86
N ILE A 107 5.00 -20.60 2.78
CA ILE A 107 4.12 -19.62 3.44
C ILE A 107 3.61 -18.60 2.43
N LEU A 108 4.50 -18.10 1.56
CA LEU A 108 4.11 -17.12 0.54
C LEU A 108 3.01 -17.68 -0.39
N SER A 109 3.13 -18.96 -0.80
CA SER A 109 2.19 -19.59 -1.73
C SER A 109 0.88 -20.03 -1.08
N GLN A 110 0.86 -20.33 0.21
CA GLN A 110 -0.32 -20.81 0.92
C GLN A 110 -1.18 -19.68 1.52
N CYS A 111 -0.63 -18.46 1.61
CA CYS A 111 -1.40 -17.31 2.05
C CYS A 111 -2.32 -16.79 0.93
N GLN A 112 -3.45 -16.22 1.35
CA GLN A 112 -4.32 -15.41 0.49
C GLN A 112 -4.06 -13.93 0.73
N TYR A 113 -4.16 -13.11 -0.30
CA TYR A 113 -3.76 -11.70 -0.23
C TYR A 113 -4.94 -10.78 -0.48
N LEU A 114 -5.16 -9.85 0.44
CA LEU A 114 -6.03 -8.69 0.24
C LEU A 114 -5.16 -7.49 -0.15
N THR A 115 -5.40 -6.92 -1.30
CA THR A 115 -4.58 -5.82 -1.84
C THR A 115 -5.42 -4.57 -2.06
N LEU A 116 -4.88 -3.42 -1.66
CA LEU A 116 -5.56 -2.14 -1.83
C LEU A 116 -5.37 -1.60 -3.25
N GLY A 117 -6.44 -1.59 -4.01
CA GLY A 117 -6.50 -1.04 -5.37
C GLY A 117 -5.73 -1.81 -6.43
N THR A 118 -5.99 -1.50 -7.68
CA THR A 118 -5.49 -2.22 -8.86
C THR A 118 -3.96 -2.28 -8.94
N ARG A 119 -3.27 -1.20 -8.55
CA ARG A 119 -1.81 -1.14 -8.65
C ARG A 119 -1.13 -2.19 -7.75
N LEU A 120 -1.57 -2.33 -6.50
CA LEU A 120 -1.00 -3.33 -5.59
C LEU A 120 -1.42 -4.74 -5.98
N THR A 121 -2.65 -4.93 -6.45
CA THR A 121 -3.13 -6.20 -6.99
C THR A 121 -2.22 -6.69 -8.13
N THR A 122 -1.92 -5.81 -9.08
CA THR A 122 -1.03 -6.10 -10.21
C THR A 122 0.37 -6.44 -9.72
N LEU A 123 0.93 -5.65 -8.78
CA LEU A 123 2.26 -5.86 -8.22
C LEU A 123 2.38 -7.24 -7.55
N VAL A 124 1.38 -7.66 -6.77
CA VAL A 124 1.37 -8.97 -6.10
C VAL A 124 1.23 -10.11 -7.11
N ARG A 125 0.40 -9.95 -8.15
CA ARG A 125 0.19 -10.96 -9.20
C ARG A 125 1.38 -11.13 -10.14
N GLN A 126 2.29 -10.16 -10.21
CA GLN A 126 3.50 -10.23 -11.03
C GLN A 126 4.58 -11.17 -10.46
N GLN A 127 4.34 -11.82 -9.33
CA GLN A 127 5.26 -12.82 -8.80
C GLN A 127 5.32 -14.05 -9.71
N GLN A 128 6.47 -14.74 -9.70
CA GLN A 128 6.67 -15.93 -10.53
C GLN A 128 5.75 -17.11 -10.16
N MET A 129 5.26 -17.13 -8.91
CA MET A 129 4.30 -18.12 -8.45
C MET A 129 2.88 -17.53 -8.44
N PRO A 130 1.85 -18.32 -8.78
CA PRO A 130 0.47 -17.85 -8.71
C PRO A 130 0.05 -17.62 -7.25
N LEU A 131 -0.31 -16.38 -6.91
CA LEU A 131 -0.79 -16.01 -5.58
C LEU A 131 -2.29 -15.71 -5.64
N VAL A 132 -3.06 -16.26 -4.71
CA VAL A 132 -4.49 -15.96 -4.58
C VAL A 132 -4.62 -14.53 -4.06
N THR A 133 -5.12 -13.64 -4.91
CA THR A 133 -5.13 -12.20 -4.64
C THR A 133 -6.50 -11.61 -4.90
N HIS A 134 -7.04 -10.94 -3.89
CA HIS A 134 -8.33 -10.24 -3.94
C HIS A 134 -8.10 -8.74 -3.78
N GLN A 135 -8.72 -7.97 -4.65
CA GLN A 135 -8.64 -6.51 -4.61
C GLN A 135 -9.70 -5.95 -3.67
N LEU A 136 -9.29 -4.99 -2.85
CA LEU A 136 -10.17 -4.09 -2.10
C LEU A 136 -10.03 -2.68 -2.67
N ASP A 137 -11.11 -1.92 -2.67
CA ASP A 137 -11.10 -0.53 -3.13
C ASP A 137 -10.64 0.41 -2.01
N ASP A 138 -10.91 0.06 -0.76
CA ASP A 138 -10.47 0.77 0.43
C ASP A 138 -10.09 -0.18 1.58
N LEU A 139 -9.70 0.38 2.72
CA LEU A 139 -9.36 -0.35 3.96
C LEU A 139 -10.45 -0.20 5.03
N ASP A 140 -11.71 -0.03 4.62
CA ASP A 140 -12.82 0.00 5.55
C ASP A 140 -12.90 -1.32 6.34
N PRO A 141 -12.79 -1.29 7.68
CA PRO A 141 -12.82 -2.49 8.51
C PRO A 141 -14.09 -3.34 8.32
N GLU A 142 -15.24 -2.71 8.09
CA GLU A 142 -16.52 -3.41 7.88
C GLU A 142 -16.50 -4.21 6.58
N GLN A 143 -16.00 -3.61 5.50
CA GLN A 143 -15.84 -4.29 4.21
C GLN A 143 -14.86 -5.45 4.30
N ILE A 144 -13.71 -5.25 4.96
CA ILE A 144 -12.73 -6.32 5.18
C ILE A 144 -13.35 -7.47 5.98
N CYS A 145 -14.04 -7.18 7.08
CA CYS A 145 -14.71 -8.20 7.90
C CYS A 145 -15.77 -8.95 7.09
N HIS A 146 -16.61 -8.25 6.34
CA HIS A 146 -17.64 -8.85 5.49
C HIS A 146 -17.02 -9.77 4.44
N PHE A 147 -15.97 -9.31 3.76
CA PHE A 147 -15.22 -10.09 2.78
C PHE A 147 -14.68 -11.39 3.39
N LEU A 148 -14.01 -11.30 4.55
CA LEU A 148 -13.42 -12.45 5.23
C LEU A 148 -14.48 -13.47 5.69
N ILE A 149 -15.65 -13.00 6.14
CA ILE A 149 -16.77 -13.88 6.53
C ILE A 149 -17.30 -14.65 5.32
N GLN A 150 -17.48 -13.98 4.18
CA GLN A 150 -17.98 -14.61 2.95
C GLN A 150 -17.01 -15.67 2.39
N HIS A 151 -15.70 -15.49 2.60
CA HIS A 151 -14.66 -16.39 2.12
C HIS A 151 -14.13 -17.35 3.18
N LYS A 152 -14.78 -17.41 4.34
CA LYS A 152 -14.47 -18.35 5.42
C LYS A 152 -14.89 -19.75 5.01
N GLY A 153 -13.96 -20.55 4.53
CA GLY A 153 -14.19 -21.93 4.08
C GLY A 153 -13.86 -22.22 2.62
N SER A 154 -13.39 -21.24 1.87
CA SER A 154 -12.88 -21.43 0.51
C SER A 154 -11.37 -21.74 0.54
N ALA A 155 -10.99 -22.83 1.23
CA ALA A 155 -9.63 -23.35 1.27
C ALA A 155 -9.62 -24.82 0.89
#